data_71b991d98ef44df1e8553e8b54279a81
#
_entry.id   71b991d98ef44df1e8553e8b54279a81
#
_cell.length_a   1.000
_cell.length_b   1.000
_cell.length_c   1.000
_cell.angle_alpha   90.00
_cell.angle_beta   90.00
_cell.angle_gamma   90.00
#
_symmetry.space_group_name_H-M   'P 1'
#
loop_
_entity.id
_entity.type
_entity.pdbx_description
1 polymer ?
#
loop_
_entity_poly.entity_id
_entity_poly.type
_entity_poly.pdbx_seq_one_letter_code
_entity_poly.pdbx_strand_id
1 'polypeptide(L)'
;MLLYFFEHKDWNMAELGKIEKPEAGSFKENRKLFVVPTLPFEELALEMDIDKAKVERFWGEVREKIEYFRSTYGNISELYIEGIEEHEGKGIEFLEKFGKESNHYKLMKSLVDSGVRLNVIDKADYLRQAKLLFDEYSKSFSPETIELHKGFYGKDIDFEKWREYLVKKLQEVQGMIGKHATGIISELPENTNGVLIFTDGRPLEYPPGIDVFQIRPPAFDELAKLLRHMA
;
A
#
# COMPACT_ATOMS: atom_id res chain seq x y z
N MET A 1 0.15 -14.30 0.46
CA MET A 1 0.49 -13.41 -0.67
C MET A 1 -0.80 -12.98 -1.34
N LEU A 2 -1.23 -11.73 -1.12
CA LEU A 2 -2.43 -11.17 -1.72
C LEU A 2 -2.05 -10.59 -3.09
N LEU A 3 -2.15 -11.38 -4.16
CA LEU A 3 -2.08 -10.87 -5.53
C LEU A 3 -3.36 -10.09 -5.82
N TYR A 4 -3.25 -8.76 -5.94
CA TYR A 4 -4.34 -7.92 -6.40
C TYR A 4 -4.59 -8.20 -7.87
N PHE A 5 -5.79 -8.65 -8.22
CA PHE A 5 -6.24 -8.71 -9.61
C PHE A 5 -6.40 -7.29 -10.13
N PHE A 6 -5.50 -6.88 -11.02
CA PHE A 6 -5.64 -5.64 -11.78
C PHE A 6 -6.60 -5.90 -12.94
N GLU A 7 -7.85 -5.46 -12.83
CA GLU A 7 -8.64 -5.16 -14.02
C GLU A 7 -8.07 -3.88 -14.64
N HIS A 8 -7.53 -4.00 -15.84
CA HIS A 8 -7.19 -2.86 -16.68
C HIS A 8 -8.46 -2.07 -17.02
N LYS A 9 -8.76 -1.02 -16.28
CA LYS A 9 -9.57 0.06 -16.80
C LYS A 9 -8.67 0.89 -17.72
N ASP A 10 -8.95 0.87 -19.01
CA ASP A 10 -8.37 1.79 -19.97
C ASP A 10 -8.63 3.23 -19.49
N TRP A 11 -7.58 3.87 -19.00
CA TRP A 11 -7.61 5.29 -18.71
C TRP A 11 -7.63 6.03 -20.05
N ASN A 12 -8.83 6.41 -20.50
CA ASN A 12 -8.95 7.42 -21.53
C ASN A 12 -8.22 8.67 -21.04
N MET A 13 -7.13 9.00 -21.70
CA MET A 13 -6.45 10.28 -21.52
C MET A 13 -7.42 11.37 -21.99
N ALA A 14 -8.26 11.85 -21.08
CA ALA A 14 -8.98 13.08 -21.28
C ALA A 14 -7.95 14.20 -21.50
N GLU A 15 -8.18 15.02 -22.51
CA GLU A 15 -7.36 16.20 -22.80
C GLU A 15 -7.04 16.93 -21.50
N LEU A 16 -5.75 17.02 -21.17
CA LEU A 16 -5.25 17.83 -20.09
C LEU A 16 -5.55 19.30 -20.46
N GLY A 17 -6.70 19.79 -20.02
CA GLY A 17 -6.99 21.20 -20.03
C GLY A 17 -5.83 21.95 -19.38
N LYS A 18 -5.53 23.19 -19.79
CA LYS A 18 -4.48 24.02 -19.20
C LYS A 18 -4.68 24.06 -17.68
N ILE A 19 -3.88 23.25 -16.99
CA ILE A 19 -3.78 23.34 -15.53
C ILE A 19 -3.04 24.63 -15.26
N GLU A 20 -3.73 25.63 -14.75
CA GLU A 20 -3.10 26.83 -14.21
C GLU A 20 -2.11 26.36 -13.14
N LYS A 21 -0.83 26.69 -13.33
CA LYS A 21 0.20 26.38 -12.33
C LYS A 21 -0.16 27.14 -11.06
N PRO A 22 -0.53 26.47 -9.95
CA PRO A 22 -0.80 27.16 -8.73
C PRO A 22 0.45 27.96 -8.31
N GLU A 23 0.27 29.15 -7.75
CA GLU A 23 1.38 29.96 -7.28
C GLU A 23 2.17 29.22 -6.21
N ALA A 24 3.50 29.25 -6.31
CA ALA A 24 4.40 28.53 -5.41
C ALA A 24 4.19 28.86 -3.91
N GLY A 25 3.56 29.98 -3.60
CA GLY A 25 3.17 30.41 -2.24
C GLY A 25 2.03 29.57 -1.65
N SER A 26 1.08 29.11 -2.46
CA SER A 26 -0.09 28.34 -1.97
C SER A 26 0.27 26.95 -1.45
N PHE A 27 1.41 26.39 -1.87
CA PHE A 27 1.87 25.07 -1.42
C PHE A 27 2.57 25.09 -0.05
N LYS A 28 2.88 26.26 0.54
CA LYS A 28 3.63 26.31 1.81
C LYS A 28 2.75 26.08 3.04
N GLU A 29 1.47 26.42 2.95
CA GLU A 29 0.56 26.45 4.10
C GLU A 29 -0.30 25.18 4.26
N ASN A 30 -0.36 24.31 3.24
CA ASN A 30 -1.20 23.12 3.27
C ASN A 30 -0.44 21.92 3.86
N ARG A 31 -1.21 20.98 4.44
CA ARG A 31 -0.72 19.64 4.79
C ARG A 31 -0.24 18.91 3.54
N LYS A 32 0.90 18.22 3.61
CA LYS A 32 1.44 17.46 2.48
C LYS A 32 1.66 16.01 2.85
N LEU A 33 1.28 15.14 1.95
CA LEU A 33 1.49 13.70 2.08
C LEU A 33 2.38 13.21 0.95
N PHE A 34 3.56 12.72 1.31
CA PHE A 34 4.51 12.11 0.39
C PHE A 34 4.24 10.62 0.33
N VAL A 35 3.71 10.15 -0.77
CA VAL A 35 3.22 8.78 -0.93
C VAL A 35 4.27 7.94 -1.64
N VAL A 36 4.74 6.91 -0.98
CA VAL A 36 5.69 5.91 -1.49
C VAL A 36 4.93 4.62 -1.77
N PRO A 37 4.55 4.36 -3.02
CA PRO A 37 3.99 3.06 -3.36
C PRO A 37 5.07 2.00 -3.26
N THR A 38 4.74 0.88 -2.64
CA THR A 38 5.62 -0.28 -2.55
C THR A 38 5.01 -1.46 -3.28
N LEU A 39 5.86 -2.35 -3.72
CA LEU A 39 5.48 -3.70 -4.10
C LEU A 39 6.00 -4.62 -2.98
N PRO A 40 5.48 -5.82 -2.79
CA PRO A 40 5.99 -6.76 -1.79
C PRO A 40 7.39 -7.29 -2.21
N PHE A 41 8.33 -6.34 -2.45
CA PHE A 41 9.63 -6.60 -3.07
C PHE A 41 10.51 -7.54 -2.27
N GLU A 42 10.50 -7.41 -0.94
CA GLU A 42 11.46 -8.16 -0.13
C GLU A 42 11.06 -9.63 -0.03
N GLU A 43 9.76 -9.91 0.08
CA GLU A 43 9.23 -11.27 0.08
C GLU A 43 9.32 -11.88 -1.33
N LEU A 44 8.88 -11.15 -2.35
CA LEU A 44 8.91 -11.61 -3.74
C LEU A 44 10.33 -11.67 -4.31
N ALA A 45 11.24 -10.80 -3.89
CA ALA A 45 12.63 -10.84 -4.36
C ALA A 45 13.34 -12.15 -3.98
N LEU A 46 13.02 -12.68 -2.79
CA LEU A 46 13.56 -13.97 -2.34
C LEU A 46 12.94 -15.15 -3.10
N GLU A 47 11.64 -15.08 -3.42
CA GLU A 47 10.91 -16.14 -4.12
C GLU A 47 11.18 -16.13 -5.64
N MET A 48 11.42 -14.96 -6.23
CA MET A 48 11.47 -14.74 -7.68
C MET A 48 12.87 -14.40 -8.22
N ASP A 49 13.93 -14.59 -7.41
CA ASP A 49 15.33 -14.28 -7.78
C ASP A 49 15.53 -12.87 -8.35
N ILE A 50 14.81 -11.89 -7.79
CA ILE A 50 14.97 -10.48 -8.15
C ILE A 50 16.30 -9.97 -7.61
N ASP A 51 17.08 -9.33 -8.47
CA ASP A 51 18.35 -8.72 -8.11
C ASP A 51 18.19 -7.73 -6.93
N LYS A 52 18.77 -8.10 -5.81
CA LYS A 52 18.77 -7.30 -4.56
C LYS A 52 19.25 -5.88 -4.80
N ALA A 53 20.21 -5.67 -5.71
CA ALA A 53 20.72 -4.34 -6.02
C ALA A 53 19.64 -3.40 -6.59
N LYS A 54 18.64 -3.93 -7.31
CA LYS A 54 17.52 -3.15 -7.83
C LYS A 54 16.58 -2.70 -6.71
N VAL A 55 16.32 -3.56 -5.74
CA VAL A 55 15.54 -3.22 -4.55
C VAL A 55 16.26 -2.18 -3.70
N GLU A 56 17.56 -2.33 -3.51
CA GLU A 56 18.39 -1.35 -2.81
C GLU A 56 18.41 0.01 -3.51
N ARG A 57 18.51 0.01 -4.84
CA ARG A 57 18.43 1.24 -5.64
C ARG A 57 17.08 1.93 -5.46
N PHE A 58 15.97 1.20 -5.50
CA PHE A 58 14.63 1.76 -5.27
C PHE A 58 14.56 2.52 -3.93
N TRP A 59 14.97 1.89 -2.83
CA TRP A 59 14.93 2.53 -1.52
C TRP A 59 15.93 3.69 -1.40
N GLY A 60 17.04 3.64 -2.12
CA GLY A 60 17.99 4.76 -2.24
C GLY A 60 17.34 5.97 -2.90
N GLU A 61 16.70 5.78 -4.06
CA GLU A 61 15.99 6.83 -4.79
C GLU A 61 14.79 7.38 -3.99
N VAL A 62 14.06 6.54 -3.25
CA VAL A 62 13.00 6.98 -2.32
C VAL A 62 13.56 7.89 -1.24
N ARG A 63 14.68 7.49 -0.60
CA ARG A 63 15.33 8.29 0.46
C ARG A 63 15.75 9.67 -0.07
N GLU A 64 16.40 9.72 -1.21
CA GLU A 64 16.81 10.99 -1.84
C GLU A 64 15.61 11.90 -2.09
N LYS A 65 14.49 11.34 -2.53
CA LYS A 65 13.26 12.09 -2.80
C LYS A 65 12.62 12.63 -1.52
N ILE A 66 12.59 11.82 -0.45
CA ILE A 66 12.09 12.25 0.86
C ILE A 66 12.95 13.38 1.42
N GLU A 67 14.27 13.29 1.33
CA GLU A 67 15.17 14.36 1.78
C GLU A 67 15.03 15.64 0.93
N TYR A 68 14.84 15.50 -0.38
CA TYR A 68 14.52 16.63 -1.24
C TYR A 68 13.22 17.32 -0.82
N PHE A 69 12.15 16.56 -0.55
CA PHE A 69 10.88 17.15 -0.11
C PHE A 69 10.98 17.76 1.28
N ARG A 70 11.72 17.14 2.19
CA ARG A 70 12.00 17.69 3.52
C ARG A 70 12.72 19.03 3.44
N SER A 71 13.71 19.16 2.56
CA SER A 71 14.44 20.43 2.35
C SER A 71 13.59 21.49 1.67
N THR A 72 12.63 21.11 0.82
CA THR A 72 11.80 22.02 0.03
C THR A 72 10.56 22.48 0.78
N TYR A 73 9.87 21.56 1.46
CA TYR A 73 8.56 21.81 2.07
C TYR A 73 8.59 21.83 3.60
N GLY A 74 9.72 21.54 4.21
CA GLY A 74 9.89 21.56 5.66
C GLY A 74 9.84 20.16 6.29
N ASN A 75 9.83 20.14 7.62
CA ASN A 75 9.95 18.89 8.38
C ASN A 75 8.75 17.94 8.17
N ILE A 76 9.08 16.66 8.13
CA ILE A 76 8.11 15.55 8.18
C ILE A 76 7.82 15.28 9.66
N SER A 77 6.54 15.23 10.05
CA SER A 77 6.11 14.93 11.42
C SER A 77 5.48 13.56 11.58
N GLU A 78 4.93 12.99 10.51
CA GLU A 78 4.15 11.75 10.54
C GLU A 78 4.67 10.75 9.51
N LEU A 79 4.78 9.49 9.93
CA LEU A 79 5.04 8.33 9.06
C LEU A 79 3.85 7.38 9.18
N TYR A 80 3.20 7.12 8.06
CA TYR A 80 2.09 6.17 7.96
C TYR A 80 2.56 4.92 7.24
N ILE A 81 2.32 3.74 7.82
CA ILE A 81 2.72 2.46 7.24
C ILE A 81 1.62 1.41 7.37
N GLU A 82 1.61 0.47 6.45
CA GLU A 82 0.77 -0.73 6.55
C GLU A 82 1.24 -1.66 7.67
N GLY A 83 0.27 -2.36 8.29
CA GLY A 83 0.51 -3.38 9.30
C GLY A 83 -0.41 -3.26 10.50
N ILE A 84 -0.22 -4.13 11.49
CA ILE A 84 -1.10 -4.27 12.64
C ILE A 84 -0.29 -4.06 13.93
N GLU A 85 -0.44 -2.90 14.55
CA GLU A 85 0.28 -2.54 15.78
C GLU A 85 0.01 -3.51 16.94
N GLU A 86 -1.22 -3.99 17.07
CA GLU A 86 -1.66 -4.86 18.18
C GLU A 86 -0.91 -6.20 18.26
N HIS A 87 -0.40 -6.69 17.13
CA HIS A 87 0.26 -8.00 17.04
C HIS A 87 1.78 -7.92 16.91
N GLU A 88 2.33 -6.76 16.59
CA GLU A 88 3.71 -6.63 16.17
C GLU A 88 4.53 -5.67 17.05
N GLY A 89 3.94 -5.21 18.16
CA GLY A 89 4.56 -4.23 19.06
C GLY A 89 4.23 -2.78 18.67
N LYS A 90 4.80 -1.84 19.40
CA LYS A 90 4.56 -0.39 19.24
C LYS A 90 5.82 0.35 18.86
N GLY A 91 5.64 1.38 18.04
CA GLY A 91 6.73 2.25 17.67
C GLY A 91 7.84 1.52 16.90
N ILE A 92 9.09 1.64 17.35
CA ILE A 92 10.24 1.10 16.64
C ILE A 92 10.26 -0.45 16.60
N GLU A 93 9.68 -1.11 17.61
CA GLU A 93 9.58 -2.56 17.67
C GLU A 93 8.73 -3.10 16.51
N PHE A 94 7.69 -2.36 16.14
CA PHE A 94 6.88 -2.70 14.99
C PHE A 94 7.69 -2.73 13.69
N LEU A 95 8.70 -1.86 13.55
CA LEU A 95 9.54 -1.79 12.35
C LEU A 95 10.47 -3.01 12.23
N GLU A 96 10.81 -3.67 13.33
CA GLU A 96 11.76 -4.81 13.30
C GLU A 96 11.29 -5.98 12.46
N LYS A 97 9.99 -6.09 12.21
CA LYS A 97 9.41 -7.09 11.30
C LYS A 97 9.91 -6.99 9.85
N PHE A 98 10.29 -5.79 9.41
CA PHE A 98 10.81 -5.57 8.06
C PHE A 98 12.27 -6.02 7.88
N GLY A 99 12.88 -6.60 8.94
CA GLY A 99 14.28 -7.03 8.93
C GLY A 99 15.24 -5.84 9.07
N LYS A 100 16.06 -5.84 10.13
CA LYS A 100 16.96 -4.72 10.50
C LYS A 100 17.96 -4.34 9.41
N GLU A 101 18.28 -5.27 8.51
CA GLU A 101 19.22 -5.04 7.42
C GLU A 101 18.55 -4.49 6.15
N SER A 102 17.22 -4.53 6.05
CA SER A 102 16.51 -4.03 4.88
C SER A 102 16.63 -2.51 4.75
N ASN A 103 16.67 -2.02 3.52
CA ASN A 103 16.68 -0.58 3.26
C ASN A 103 15.35 0.07 3.65
N HIS A 104 14.25 -0.68 3.58
CA HIS A 104 12.93 -0.29 4.07
C HIS A 104 12.98 0.04 5.57
N TYR A 105 13.44 -0.92 6.38
CA TYR A 105 13.62 -0.69 7.81
C TYR A 105 14.54 0.50 8.11
N LYS A 106 15.71 0.57 7.45
CA LYS A 106 16.70 1.64 7.66
C LYS A 106 16.11 3.02 7.35
N LEU A 107 15.30 3.14 6.30
CA LEU A 107 14.62 4.39 5.97
C LEU A 107 13.60 4.77 7.04
N MET A 108 12.67 3.87 7.39
CA MET A 108 11.64 4.13 8.39
C MET A 108 12.26 4.44 9.75
N LYS A 109 13.27 3.65 10.17
CA LYS A 109 13.99 3.89 11.41
C LYS A 109 14.64 5.27 11.43
N SER A 110 15.27 5.71 10.35
CA SER A 110 15.90 7.03 10.28
C SER A 110 14.90 8.17 10.44
N LEU A 111 13.69 8.02 9.91
CA LEU A 111 12.59 8.97 10.11
C LEU A 111 12.14 9.00 11.57
N VAL A 112 11.88 7.84 12.17
CA VAL A 112 11.46 7.76 13.57
C VAL A 112 12.54 8.30 14.51
N ASP A 113 13.80 7.95 14.30
CA ASP A 113 14.94 8.46 15.08
C ASP A 113 15.09 10.00 14.96
N SER A 114 14.63 10.60 13.86
CA SER A 114 14.59 12.05 13.68
C SER A 114 13.37 12.74 14.33
N GLY A 115 12.52 11.99 15.04
CA GLY A 115 11.37 12.49 15.76
C GLY A 115 10.05 12.42 14.99
N VAL A 116 10.01 11.73 13.83
CA VAL A 116 8.77 11.48 13.08
C VAL A 116 7.91 10.46 13.84
N ARG A 117 6.63 10.77 14.05
CA ARG A 117 5.69 9.87 14.72
C ARG A 117 5.26 8.77 13.77
N LEU A 118 5.36 7.52 14.22
CA LEU A 118 4.91 6.34 13.49
C LEU A 118 3.42 6.09 13.70
N ASN A 119 2.69 5.90 12.63
CA ASN A 119 1.27 5.57 12.61
C ASN A 119 1.05 4.33 11.73
N VAL A 120 0.38 3.33 12.29
CA VAL A 120 -0.03 2.12 11.58
C VAL A 120 -1.45 2.31 11.07
N ILE A 121 -1.69 2.08 9.78
CA ILE A 121 -2.95 2.43 9.11
C ILE A 121 -3.93 1.26 8.95
N ASP A 122 -3.59 0.07 9.40
CA ASP A 122 -4.44 -1.10 9.26
C ASP A 122 -5.16 -1.47 10.56
N LYS A 123 -6.33 -2.10 10.41
CA LYS A 123 -7.10 -2.67 11.50
C LYS A 123 -7.09 -4.20 11.40
N ALA A 124 -6.64 -4.87 12.48
CA ALA A 124 -6.47 -6.32 12.54
C ALA A 124 -7.71 -7.10 12.07
N ASP A 125 -8.90 -6.68 12.51
CA ASP A 125 -10.14 -7.37 12.17
C ASP A 125 -10.45 -7.34 10.67
N TYR A 126 -10.18 -6.20 10.01
CA TYR A 126 -10.41 -6.05 8.58
C TYR A 126 -9.42 -6.90 7.75
N LEU A 127 -8.14 -6.89 8.14
CA LEU A 127 -7.14 -7.72 7.45
C LEU A 127 -7.41 -9.21 7.64
N ARG A 128 -7.82 -9.62 8.84
CA ARG A 128 -8.22 -11.01 9.11
C ARG A 128 -9.40 -11.44 8.25
N GLN A 129 -10.42 -10.57 8.15
CA GLN A 129 -11.59 -10.82 7.32
C GLN A 129 -11.24 -10.90 5.84
N ALA A 130 -10.41 -9.99 5.34
CA ALA A 130 -9.93 -10.01 3.96
C ALA A 130 -9.16 -11.30 3.66
N LYS A 131 -8.29 -11.73 4.56
CA LYS A 131 -7.54 -12.99 4.42
C LYS A 131 -8.47 -14.20 4.35
N LEU A 132 -9.44 -14.32 5.25
CA LEU A 132 -10.39 -15.44 5.24
C LEU A 132 -11.18 -15.51 3.92
N LEU A 133 -11.67 -14.37 3.43
CA LEU A 133 -12.39 -14.31 2.16
C LEU A 133 -11.50 -14.67 0.97
N PHE A 134 -10.24 -14.24 0.98
CA PHE A 134 -9.27 -14.58 -0.05
C PHE A 134 -8.91 -16.07 -0.03
N ASP A 135 -8.70 -16.63 1.14
CA ASP A 135 -8.42 -18.07 1.31
C ASP A 135 -9.60 -18.91 0.80
N GLU A 136 -10.86 -18.51 1.10
CA GLU A 136 -12.06 -19.16 0.57
C GLU A 136 -12.16 -19.02 -0.95
N TYR A 137 -11.92 -17.83 -1.49
CA TYR A 137 -11.91 -17.59 -2.93
C TYR A 137 -10.87 -18.47 -3.62
N SER A 138 -9.65 -18.52 -3.11
CA SER A 138 -8.57 -19.34 -3.66
C SER A 138 -8.91 -20.82 -3.63
N LYS A 139 -9.48 -21.31 -2.53
CA LYS A 139 -9.92 -22.72 -2.39
C LYS A 139 -11.08 -23.06 -3.31
N SER A 140 -11.90 -22.07 -3.73
CA SER A 140 -13.04 -22.32 -4.60
C SER A 140 -12.68 -22.86 -5.99
N PHE A 141 -11.38 -22.82 -6.35
CA PHE A 141 -10.87 -23.40 -7.59
C PHE A 141 -10.27 -24.80 -7.41
N SER A 142 -10.09 -25.28 -6.18
CA SER A 142 -9.53 -26.62 -5.97
C SER A 142 -10.56 -27.70 -6.26
N PRO A 143 -10.19 -28.78 -6.99
CA PRO A 143 -11.10 -29.90 -7.27
C PRO A 143 -11.66 -30.53 -5.98
N GLU A 144 -10.84 -30.64 -4.93
CA GLU A 144 -11.26 -31.22 -3.65
C GLU A 144 -12.37 -30.39 -2.99
N THR A 145 -12.24 -29.06 -3.01
CA THR A 145 -13.25 -28.14 -2.46
C THR A 145 -14.54 -28.23 -3.27
N ILE A 146 -14.45 -28.30 -4.60
CA ILE A 146 -15.61 -28.44 -5.49
C ILE A 146 -16.35 -29.76 -5.22
N GLU A 147 -15.63 -30.87 -5.07
CA GLU A 147 -16.24 -32.18 -4.77
C GLU A 147 -16.84 -32.21 -3.37
N LEU A 148 -16.14 -31.66 -2.37
CA LEU A 148 -16.64 -31.56 -1.01
C LEU A 148 -17.98 -30.79 -0.95
N HIS A 149 -18.05 -29.63 -1.59
CA HIS A 149 -19.26 -28.80 -1.63
C HIS A 149 -20.40 -29.49 -2.39
N LYS A 150 -20.11 -30.16 -3.50
CA LYS A 150 -21.10 -30.99 -4.21
C LYS A 150 -21.67 -32.12 -3.35
N GLY A 151 -20.80 -32.70 -2.50
CA GLY A 151 -21.21 -33.77 -1.57
C GLY A 151 -22.11 -33.26 -0.43
N PHE A 152 -21.85 -32.06 0.10
CA PHE A 152 -22.62 -31.49 1.22
C PHE A 152 -23.90 -30.78 0.79
N TYR A 153 -23.87 -30.05 -0.33
CA TYR A 153 -24.98 -29.15 -0.75
C TYR A 153 -25.70 -29.64 -2.01
N GLY A 154 -25.29 -30.77 -2.60
CA GLY A 154 -25.85 -31.31 -3.84
C GLY A 154 -25.18 -30.76 -5.10
N LYS A 155 -25.62 -31.30 -6.28
CA LYS A 155 -24.96 -31.00 -7.57
C LYS A 155 -25.27 -29.59 -8.13
N ASP A 156 -26.16 -28.83 -7.50
CA ASP A 156 -26.70 -27.58 -8.04
C ASP A 156 -26.01 -26.31 -7.52
N ILE A 157 -24.83 -26.43 -6.93
CA ILE A 157 -24.07 -25.23 -6.50
C ILE A 157 -23.52 -24.53 -7.74
N ASP A 158 -23.95 -23.28 -7.91
CA ASP A 158 -23.38 -22.37 -8.88
C ASP A 158 -22.10 -21.74 -8.31
N PHE A 159 -20.96 -22.39 -8.59
CA PHE A 159 -19.66 -21.95 -8.12
C PHE A 159 -19.26 -20.58 -8.67
N GLU A 160 -19.77 -20.17 -9.85
CA GLU A 160 -19.48 -18.86 -10.39
C GLU A 160 -20.15 -17.77 -9.55
N LYS A 161 -21.45 -17.93 -9.23
CA LYS A 161 -22.14 -17.00 -8.32
C LYS A 161 -21.53 -16.95 -6.94
N TRP A 162 -21.03 -18.09 -6.44
CA TRP A 162 -20.35 -18.09 -5.14
C TRP A 162 -19.04 -17.31 -5.20
N ARG A 163 -18.23 -17.47 -6.24
CA ARG A 163 -17.00 -16.69 -6.46
C ARG A 163 -17.30 -15.20 -6.63
N GLU A 164 -18.29 -14.84 -7.40
CA GLU A 164 -18.76 -13.45 -7.53
C GLU A 164 -19.15 -12.86 -6.17
N TYR A 165 -19.86 -13.62 -5.35
CA TYR A 165 -20.18 -13.20 -3.98
C TYR A 165 -18.94 -12.97 -3.13
N LEU A 166 -17.94 -13.87 -3.17
CA LEU A 166 -16.69 -13.74 -2.43
C LEU A 166 -15.90 -12.52 -2.90
N VAL A 167 -15.79 -12.29 -4.20
CA VAL A 167 -15.13 -11.10 -4.78
C VAL A 167 -15.81 -9.82 -4.30
N LYS A 168 -17.15 -9.77 -4.35
CA LYS A 168 -17.91 -8.62 -3.86
C LYS A 168 -17.64 -8.36 -2.37
N LYS A 169 -17.64 -9.41 -1.55
CA LYS A 169 -17.34 -9.30 -0.12
C LYS A 169 -15.91 -8.84 0.15
N LEU A 170 -14.95 -9.32 -0.63
CA LEU A 170 -13.57 -8.88 -0.55
C LEU A 170 -13.44 -7.39 -0.89
N GLN A 171 -14.13 -6.91 -1.94
CA GLN A 171 -14.15 -5.48 -2.29
C GLN A 171 -14.78 -4.62 -1.19
N GLU A 172 -15.86 -5.08 -0.55
CA GLU A 172 -16.49 -4.39 0.59
C GLU A 172 -15.48 -4.23 1.75
N VAL A 173 -14.75 -5.30 2.10
CA VAL A 173 -13.73 -5.27 3.16
C VAL A 173 -12.55 -4.38 2.78
N GLN A 174 -12.08 -4.44 1.54
CA GLN A 174 -11.04 -3.54 1.04
C GLN A 174 -11.46 -2.06 1.13
N GLY A 175 -12.73 -1.76 0.82
CA GLY A 175 -13.30 -0.42 1.02
C GLY A 175 -13.29 0.02 2.49
N MET A 176 -13.57 -0.90 3.44
CA MET A 176 -13.49 -0.59 4.88
C MET A 176 -12.04 -0.33 5.32
N ILE A 177 -11.08 -1.11 4.82
CA ILE A 177 -9.65 -0.92 5.07
C ILE A 177 -9.21 0.46 4.57
N GLY A 178 -9.56 0.82 3.32
CA GLY A 178 -9.24 2.12 2.73
C GLY A 178 -9.83 3.28 3.54
N LYS A 179 -11.12 3.22 3.91
CA LYS A 179 -11.77 4.24 4.73
C LYS A 179 -11.12 4.41 6.11
N HIS A 180 -10.71 3.32 6.75
CA HIS A 180 -10.02 3.36 8.03
C HIS A 180 -8.66 4.07 7.89
N ALA A 181 -7.86 3.69 6.89
CA ALA A 181 -6.58 4.34 6.60
C ALA A 181 -6.76 5.84 6.28
N THR A 182 -7.75 6.19 5.47
CA THR A 182 -8.11 7.59 5.17
C THR A 182 -8.43 8.37 6.45
N GLY A 183 -9.18 7.75 7.40
CA GLY A 183 -9.48 8.34 8.70
C GLY A 183 -8.22 8.70 9.48
N ILE A 184 -7.27 7.77 9.59
CA ILE A 184 -5.98 8.00 10.29
C ILE A 184 -5.18 9.10 9.58
N ILE A 185 -5.08 9.07 8.26
CA ILE A 185 -4.33 10.07 7.47
C ILE A 185 -4.97 11.47 7.60
N SER A 186 -6.31 11.53 7.78
CA SER A 186 -7.01 12.82 7.95
C SER A 186 -6.59 13.58 9.21
N GLU A 187 -6.01 12.87 10.19
CA GLU A 187 -5.48 13.44 11.43
C GLU A 187 -4.08 14.08 11.26
N LEU A 188 -3.50 14.08 10.05
CA LEU A 188 -2.25 14.79 9.78
C LEU A 188 -2.39 16.26 10.23
N PRO A 189 -1.55 16.75 11.17
CA PRO A 189 -1.70 18.09 11.71
C PRO A 189 -1.54 19.18 10.65
N GLU A 190 -2.20 20.30 10.84
CA GLU A 190 -2.07 21.48 9.97
C GLU A 190 -0.62 21.97 9.89
N ASN A 191 -0.22 22.45 8.73
CA ASN A 191 1.15 22.95 8.45
C ASN A 191 2.25 21.92 8.69
N THR A 192 1.94 20.63 8.57
CA THR A 192 2.92 19.56 8.70
C THR A 192 2.94 18.68 7.45
N ASN A 193 4.00 17.87 7.33
CA ASN A 193 4.16 16.93 6.24
C ASN A 193 4.15 15.50 6.79
N GLY A 194 3.55 14.58 6.03
CA GLY A 194 3.56 13.15 6.31
C GLY A 194 4.21 12.36 5.19
N VAL A 195 4.70 11.16 5.52
CA VAL A 195 5.11 10.14 4.56
C VAL A 195 4.17 8.95 4.72
N LEU A 196 3.62 8.46 3.61
CA LEU A 196 2.83 7.23 3.56
C LEU A 196 3.58 6.19 2.74
N ILE A 197 3.85 5.05 3.34
CA ILE A 197 4.45 3.88 2.68
C ILE A 197 3.41 2.77 2.65
N PHE A 198 2.97 2.38 1.45
CA PHE A 198 1.90 1.40 1.30
C PHE A 198 1.98 0.64 -0.02
N THR A 199 1.32 -0.53 -0.09
CA THR A 199 1.30 -1.38 -1.28
C THR A 199 0.59 -0.69 -2.45
N ASP A 200 1.25 -0.65 -3.62
CA ASP A 200 0.70 -0.07 -4.86
C ASP A 200 -0.59 -0.80 -5.27
N GLY A 201 -1.55 -0.02 -5.76
CA GLY A 201 -2.87 -0.54 -6.18
C GLY A 201 -3.87 -0.77 -5.05
N ARG A 202 -3.50 -0.56 -3.80
CA ARG A 202 -4.45 -0.59 -2.68
C ARG A 202 -5.43 0.58 -2.78
N PRO A 203 -6.74 0.35 -2.68
CA PRO A 203 -7.73 1.43 -2.71
C PRO A 203 -7.57 2.33 -1.48
N LEU A 204 -7.25 3.59 -1.73
CA LEU A 204 -7.12 4.64 -0.72
C LEU A 204 -7.66 5.96 -1.27
N GLU A 205 -8.57 6.57 -0.54
CA GLU A 205 -9.04 7.92 -0.81
C GLU A 205 -8.25 8.90 0.04
N TYR A 206 -7.66 9.92 -0.59
CA TYR A 206 -6.92 10.94 0.16
C TYR A 206 -7.89 11.97 0.75
N PRO A 207 -7.71 12.35 2.03
CA PRO A 207 -8.56 13.36 2.65
C PRO A 207 -8.47 14.71 1.93
N PRO A 208 -9.59 15.47 1.86
CA PRO A 208 -9.55 16.84 1.33
C PRO A 208 -8.63 17.75 2.17
N GLY A 209 -7.99 18.70 1.52
CA GLY A 209 -7.07 19.64 2.18
C GLY A 209 -5.68 19.07 2.49
N ILE A 210 -5.33 17.94 1.88
CA ILE A 210 -3.97 17.38 1.88
C ILE A 210 -3.44 17.38 0.45
N ASP A 211 -2.32 18.04 0.22
CA ASP A 211 -1.60 17.99 -1.06
C ASP A 211 -0.82 16.68 -1.15
N VAL A 212 -1.11 15.86 -2.15
CA VAL A 212 -0.51 14.53 -2.31
C VAL A 212 0.59 14.55 -3.35
N PHE A 213 1.78 14.08 -2.97
CA PHE A 213 2.94 13.97 -3.84
C PHE A 213 3.36 12.49 -3.95
N GLN A 214 3.26 11.93 -5.14
CA GLN A 214 3.69 10.56 -5.40
C GLN A 214 5.22 10.50 -5.52
N ILE A 215 5.85 9.64 -4.72
CA ILE A 215 7.27 9.29 -4.82
C ILE A 215 7.38 7.98 -5.59
N ARG A 216 7.41 8.08 -6.91
CA ARG A 216 7.52 6.95 -7.82
C ARG A 216 8.83 7.06 -8.62
N PRO A 217 9.95 6.60 -8.05
CA PRO A 217 11.23 6.70 -8.71
C PRO A 217 11.33 5.73 -9.91
N PRO A 218 12.24 5.97 -10.88
CA PRO A 218 12.43 5.08 -12.03
C PRO A 218 12.66 3.62 -11.67
N ALA A 219 13.38 3.34 -10.58
CA ALA A 219 13.59 1.98 -10.09
C ALA A 219 12.29 1.26 -9.72
N PHE A 220 11.23 1.98 -9.29
CA PHE A 220 9.92 1.39 -9.04
C PHE A 220 9.31 0.81 -10.32
N ASP A 221 9.30 1.57 -11.40
CA ASP A 221 8.70 1.14 -12.66
C ASP A 221 9.47 -0.04 -13.28
N GLU A 222 10.80 -0.06 -13.13
CA GLU A 222 11.65 -1.18 -13.54
C GLU A 222 11.27 -2.47 -12.78
N LEU A 223 11.12 -2.38 -11.45
CA LEU A 223 10.73 -3.51 -10.60
C LEU A 223 9.29 -3.96 -10.89
N ALA A 224 8.35 -3.03 -11.01
CA ALA A 224 6.95 -3.34 -11.35
C ALA A 224 6.82 -4.02 -12.73
N LYS A 225 7.67 -3.65 -13.69
CA LYS A 225 7.73 -4.30 -15.00
C LYS A 225 8.26 -5.73 -14.90
N LEU A 226 9.31 -5.96 -14.10
CA LEU A 226 9.82 -7.32 -13.88
C LEU A 226 8.75 -8.22 -13.28
N LEU A 227 8.05 -7.78 -12.23
CA LEU A 227 7.00 -8.56 -11.60
C LEU A 227 5.86 -8.91 -12.56
N ARG A 228 5.46 -7.99 -13.44
CA ARG A 228 4.41 -8.25 -14.46
C ARG A 228 4.82 -9.27 -15.51
N HIS A 229 6.11 -9.44 -15.80
CA HIS A 229 6.59 -10.44 -16.74
C HIS A 229 6.75 -11.83 -16.14
N MET A 230 6.74 -11.93 -14.82
CA MET A 230 6.93 -13.17 -14.09
C MET A 230 5.60 -13.75 -13.54
N ALA A 231 4.52 -12.95 -13.53
CA ALA A 231 3.17 -13.37 -13.16
C ALA A 231 2.38 -13.90 -14.36
#